data_14210fd3162e2b8d901cfa6c73f6832c
#
_entry.id   14210fd3162e2b8d901cfa6c73f6832c
#
_cell.length_a   1.000
_cell.length_b   1.000
_cell.length_c   1.000
_cell.angle_alpha   90.00
_cell.angle_beta   90.00
_cell.angle_gamma   90.00
#
_symmetry.space_group_name_H-M   'P 1'
#
loop_
_entity.id
_entity.type
_entity.pdbx_description
1 polymer ?
#
loop_
_entity_poly.entity_id
_entity_poly.type
_entity_poly.pdbx_seq_one_letter_code
_entity_poly.pdbx_strand_id
1 'polypeptide(L)'
;MTTEFAPPPADKAELESGSAFTPRFDSHGLITAVVTDAGDGALLMVAHMNAEALALTIETGIAHYYSRSRKSLWKKGETSGNLQSVEEIRTDCDQDALWLKVRVAGHDATCHTGRRSCFYRVVDAKNGVTSLNIVDTEIHFHPGDIYGKN
;
A
#
# COMPACT_ATOMS: atom_id res chain seq x y z
N MET A 1 21.17 11.19 3.45
CA MET A 1 20.37 11.75 4.56
C MET A 1 19.07 11.00 4.66
N THR A 2 18.71 10.59 5.85
CA THR A 2 17.43 9.89 6.10
C THR A 2 16.32 10.93 6.23
N THR A 3 15.23 10.76 5.50
CA THR A 3 14.05 11.61 5.61
C THR A 3 13.44 11.45 7.01
N GLU A 4 13.24 12.56 7.69
CA GLU A 4 12.62 12.60 9.00
C GLU A 4 11.31 13.37 8.92
N PHE A 5 10.35 13.01 9.76
CA PHE A 5 9.04 13.63 9.79
C PHE A 5 8.86 14.41 11.10
N ALA A 6 8.46 15.66 10.98
CA ALA A 6 8.13 16.46 12.15
C ALA A 6 6.85 15.93 12.81
N PRO A 7 6.68 16.15 14.12
CA PRO A 7 5.45 15.78 14.79
C PRO A 7 4.28 16.63 14.29
N PRO A 8 3.05 16.09 14.32
CA PRO A 8 1.87 16.85 13.88
C PRO A 8 1.67 18.10 14.74
N PRO A 9 1.19 19.21 14.12
CA PRO A 9 0.86 20.41 14.91
C PRO A 9 -0.36 20.17 15.79
N ALA A 10 -0.44 20.89 16.90
CA ALA A 10 -1.59 20.84 17.78
C ALA A 10 -2.81 21.54 17.19
N ASP A 11 -2.59 22.53 16.32
CA ASP A 11 -3.65 23.28 15.66
C ASP A 11 -4.23 22.46 14.50
N LYS A 12 -5.52 22.15 14.60
CA LYS A 12 -6.24 21.38 13.59
C LYS A 12 -6.25 22.08 12.22
N ALA A 13 -6.42 23.38 12.19
CA ALA A 13 -6.43 24.15 10.93
C ALA A 13 -5.06 24.06 10.24
N GLU A 14 -3.98 24.12 10.99
CA GLU A 14 -2.63 23.97 10.45
C GLU A 14 -2.39 22.54 9.93
N LEU A 15 -2.87 21.55 10.66
CA LEU A 15 -2.78 20.15 10.22
C LEU A 15 -3.51 19.92 8.90
N GLU A 16 -4.72 20.47 8.76
CA GLU A 16 -5.60 20.21 7.61
C GLU A 16 -5.31 21.11 6.40
N SER A 17 -4.77 22.30 6.61
CA SER A 17 -4.62 23.30 5.54
C SER A 17 -3.21 23.85 5.40
N GLY A 18 -2.27 23.45 6.25
CA GLY A 18 -0.88 23.86 6.15
C GLY A 18 -0.15 23.11 5.05
N SER A 19 1.11 23.50 4.83
CA SER A 19 1.97 22.91 3.78
C SER A 19 2.98 21.90 4.30
N ALA A 20 3.09 21.72 5.61
CA ALA A 20 4.02 20.75 6.20
C ALA A 20 3.43 19.35 6.19
N PHE A 21 4.22 18.40 5.69
CA PHE A 21 3.86 16.99 5.80
C PHE A 21 4.29 16.45 7.16
N THR A 22 3.30 16.19 8.01
CA THR A 22 3.52 15.68 9.36
C THR A 22 2.68 14.43 9.57
N PRO A 23 3.08 13.29 8.97
CA PRO A 23 2.26 12.08 9.01
C PRO A 23 1.99 11.65 10.44
N ARG A 24 0.73 11.30 10.70
CA ARG A 24 0.29 10.86 12.01
C ARG A 24 0.30 9.35 12.07
N PHE A 25 1.37 8.81 12.63
CA PHE A 25 1.47 7.36 12.86
C PHE A 25 0.59 6.98 14.06
N ASP A 26 0.05 5.78 14.03
CA ASP A 26 -0.76 5.26 15.13
C ASP A 26 0.11 4.89 16.34
N SER A 27 -0.52 4.31 17.39
CA SER A 27 0.19 3.91 18.62
C SER A 27 1.26 2.85 18.40
N HIS A 28 1.24 2.17 17.26
CA HIS A 28 2.25 1.17 16.87
C HIS A 28 3.29 1.75 15.89
N GLY A 29 3.25 3.04 15.63
CA GLY A 29 4.16 3.69 14.70
C GLY A 29 3.85 3.41 13.23
N LEU A 30 2.59 3.10 12.89
CA LEU A 30 2.19 2.74 11.54
C LEU A 30 1.18 3.74 10.96
N ILE A 31 1.23 3.90 9.65
CA ILE A 31 0.25 4.65 8.88
C ILE A 31 -0.28 3.75 7.76
N THR A 32 -1.58 3.83 7.48
CA THR A 32 -2.21 3.04 6.42
C THR A 32 -1.94 3.68 5.07
N ALA A 33 -1.59 2.85 4.08
CA ALA A 33 -1.37 3.26 2.70
C ALA A 33 -2.36 2.55 1.79
N VAL A 34 -3.16 3.32 1.05
CA VAL A 34 -4.04 2.84 -0.01
C VAL A 34 -3.28 3.00 -1.32
N VAL A 35 -3.23 1.95 -2.13
CA VAL A 35 -2.39 1.92 -3.35
C VAL A 35 -3.27 1.69 -4.56
N THR A 36 -3.21 2.62 -5.52
CA THR A 36 -3.94 2.53 -6.78
C THR A 36 -2.99 2.59 -7.96
N ASP A 37 -3.44 2.07 -9.10
CA ASP A 37 -2.68 2.18 -10.36
C ASP A 37 -2.69 3.62 -10.86
N ALA A 38 -1.52 4.14 -11.24
CA ALA A 38 -1.41 5.51 -11.73
C ALA A 38 -2.07 5.72 -13.09
N GLY A 39 -2.22 4.66 -13.89
CA GLY A 39 -2.81 4.74 -15.23
C GLY A 39 -4.33 4.75 -15.23
N ASP A 40 -4.96 3.77 -14.59
CA ASP A 40 -6.42 3.58 -14.65
C ASP A 40 -7.14 3.80 -13.30
N GLY A 41 -6.40 4.03 -12.22
CA GLY A 41 -6.99 4.29 -10.90
C GLY A 41 -7.48 3.05 -10.17
N ALA A 42 -7.22 1.85 -10.69
CA ALA A 42 -7.67 0.63 -10.04
C ALA A 42 -7.06 0.51 -8.64
N LEU A 43 -7.88 0.13 -7.67
CA LEU A 43 -7.42 -0.14 -6.31
C LEU A 43 -6.62 -1.45 -6.32
N LEU A 44 -5.36 -1.38 -5.92
CA LEU A 44 -4.46 -2.54 -5.98
C LEU A 44 -4.29 -3.23 -4.65
N MET A 45 -4.04 -2.48 -3.58
CA MET A 45 -3.80 -3.04 -2.25
C MET A 45 -3.95 -1.98 -1.17
N VAL A 46 -4.00 -2.44 0.07
CA VAL A 46 -3.86 -1.61 1.26
C VAL A 46 -2.79 -2.26 2.14
N ALA A 47 -1.85 -1.47 2.60
CA ALA A 47 -0.76 -1.94 3.45
C ALA A 47 -0.44 -0.89 4.52
N HIS A 48 0.59 -1.14 5.30
CA HIS A 48 1.03 -0.24 6.36
C HIS A 48 2.49 0.15 6.15
N MET A 49 2.83 1.35 6.60
CA MET A 49 4.20 1.87 6.58
C MET A 49 4.56 2.33 7.98
N ASN A 50 5.77 2.01 8.42
CA ASN A 50 6.36 2.74 9.53
C ASN A 50 7.12 3.96 8.98
N ALA A 51 7.72 4.77 9.84
CA ALA A 51 8.43 5.97 9.41
C ALA A 51 9.59 5.62 8.45
N GLU A 52 10.31 4.52 8.70
CA GLU A 52 11.40 4.08 7.84
C GLU A 52 10.90 3.68 6.45
N ALA A 53 9.80 2.92 6.37
CA ALA A 53 9.22 2.52 5.09
C ALA A 53 8.76 3.73 4.27
N LEU A 54 8.12 4.68 4.92
CA LEU A 54 7.66 5.91 4.26
C LEU A 54 8.85 6.74 3.77
N ALA A 55 9.88 6.91 4.61
CA ALA A 55 11.08 7.63 4.23
C ALA A 55 11.77 6.99 3.02
N LEU A 56 11.94 5.68 3.03
CA LEU A 56 12.54 4.94 1.91
C LEU A 56 11.70 5.06 0.64
N THR A 57 10.39 5.02 0.76
CA THR A 57 9.49 5.21 -0.39
C THR A 57 9.68 6.58 -1.02
N ILE A 58 9.78 7.63 -0.21
CA ILE A 58 10.00 8.99 -0.69
C ILE A 58 11.39 9.13 -1.33
N GLU A 59 12.41 8.60 -0.67
CA GLU A 59 13.80 8.74 -1.12
C GLU A 59 14.10 7.96 -2.40
N THR A 60 13.54 6.76 -2.54
CA THR A 60 13.84 5.87 -3.67
C THR A 60 12.83 5.96 -4.80
N GLY A 61 11.62 6.44 -4.53
CA GLY A 61 10.51 6.39 -5.48
C GLY A 61 9.93 4.99 -5.67
N ILE A 62 10.36 4.02 -4.88
CA ILE A 62 9.88 2.63 -4.91
C ILE A 62 9.16 2.34 -3.61
N ALA A 63 7.98 1.73 -3.69
CA ALA A 63 7.15 1.50 -2.51
C ALA A 63 7.79 0.49 -1.56
N HIS A 64 7.91 0.90 -0.30
CA HIS A 64 8.33 0.09 0.83
C HIS A 64 7.22 0.08 1.87
N TYR A 65 6.99 -1.05 2.49
CA TYR A 65 5.94 -1.22 3.49
C TYR A 65 6.49 -1.88 4.75
N TYR A 66 5.68 -1.94 5.77
CA TYR A 66 6.00 -2.64 7.01
C TYR A 66 5.01 -3.79 7.22
N SER A 67 5.54 -5.01 7.38
CA SER A 67 4.73 -6.18 7.64
C SER A 67 4.47 -6.31 9.14
N ARG A 68 3.22 -6.23 9.55
CA ARG A 68 2.83 -6.37 10.96
C ARG A 68 3.06 -7.80 11.48
N SER A 69 2.79 -8.80 10.65
CA SER A 69 2.94 -10.21 11.04
C SER A 69 4.40 -10.63 11.14
N ARG A 70 5.24 -10.18 10.21
CA ARG A 70 6.68 -10.50 10.21
C ARG A 70 7.51 -9.50 11.00
N LYS A 71 6.91 -8.39 11.41
CA LYS A 71 7.56 -7.28 12.14
C LYS A 71 8.82 -6.81 11.40
N SER A 72 8.71 -6.61 10.11
CA SER A 72 9.84 -6.24 9.26
C SER A 72 9.43 -5.34 8.12
N LEU A 73 10.38 -4.50 7.72
CA LEU A 73 10.31 -3.69 6.52
C LEU A 73 10.40 -4.59 5.29
N TRP A 74 9.65 -4.27 4.22
CA TRP A 74 9.77 -4.99 2.96
C TRP A 74 9.58 -4.05 1.78
N LYS A 75 10.37 -4.29 0.74
CA LYS A 75 10.28 -3.61 -0.53
C LYS A 75 9.30 -4.37 -1.42
N LYS A 76 8.24 -3.72 -1.86
CA LYS A 76 7.21 -4.36 -2.68
C LYS A 76 7.81 -4.82 -4.01
N GLY A 77 7.65 -6.09 -4.32
CA GLY A 77 8.15 -6.67 -5.57
C GLY A 77 9.59 -7.15 -5.52
N GLU A 78 10.24 -7.14 -4.37
CA GLU A 78 11.63 -7.58 -4.23
C GLU A 78 11.82 -9.04 -4.68
N THR A 79 10.89 -9.91 -4.34
CA THR A 79 10.91 -11.33 -4.76
C THR A 79 10.21 -11.56 -6.10
N SER A 80 9.03 -10.96 -6.29
CA SER A 80 8.21 -11.21 -7.48
C SER A 80 8.65 -10.44 -8.72
N GLY A 81 9.42 -9.37 -8.57
CA GLY A 81 9.74 -8.46 -9.65
C GLY A 81 8.64 -7.43 -9.94
N ASN A 82 7.50 -7.51 -9.24
CA ASN A 82 6.38 -6.58 -9.42
C ASN A 82 6.57 -5.33 -8.55
N LEU A 83 7.65 -4.60 -8.80
CA LEU A 83 7.98 -3.38 -8.10
C LEU A 83 6.94 -2.30 -8.37
N GLN A 84 6.72 -1.45 -7.38
CA GLN A 84 5.81 -0.31 -7.49
C GLN A 84 6.62 0.98 -7.53
N SER A 85 6.63 1.62 -8.71
CA SER A 85 7.22 2.96 -8.87
C SER A 85 6.15 3.98 -8.46
N VAL A 86 6.46 4.80 -7.47
CA VAL A 86 5.50 5.77 -6.91
C VAL A 86 5.55 7.06 -7.72
N GLU A 87 4.42 7.43 -8.33
CA GLU A 87 4.30 8.67 -9.08
C GLU A 87 3.78 9.83 -8.22
N GLU A 88 2.91 9.52 -7.26
CA GLU A 88 2.30 10.55 -6.42
C GLU A 88 1.94 9.95 -5.06
N ILE A 89 2.14 10.71 -4.02
CA ILE A 89 1.70 10.37 -2.67
C ILE A 89 0.78 11.49 -2.20
N ARG A 90 -0.44 11.14 -1.79
CA ARG A 90 -1.38 12.04 -1.15
C ARG A 90 -1.60 11.61 0.29
N THR A 91 -1.91 12.57 1.14
CA THR A 91 -2.39 12.29 2.50
C THR A 91 -3.83 12.78 2.62
N ASP A 92 -4.57 12.20 3.56
CA ASP A 92 -5.93 12.66 3.84
C ASP A 92 -5.93 13.91 4.72
N CYS A 93 -7.11 14.43 5.07
CA CYS A 93 -7.24 15.73 5.72
C CYS A 93 -6.55 15.81 7.07
N ASP A 94 -6.50 14.73 7.84
CA ASP A 94 -5.84 14.70 9.16
C ASP A 94 -4.48 13.99 9.15
N GLN A 95 -3.97 13.67 7.96
CA GLN A 95 -2.64 13.10 7.74
C GLN A 95 -2.41 11.76 8.47
N ASP A 96 -3.44 10.93 8.61
CA ASP A 96 -3.32 9.60 9.20
C ASP A 96 -3.51 8.45 8.21
N ALA A 97 -3.66 8.75 6.93
CA ALA A 97 -3.69 7.79 5.85
C ALA A 97 -3.02 8.35 4.61
N LEU A 98 -2.44 7.47 3.80
CA LEU A 98 -1.74 7.83 2.57
C LEU A 98 -2.41 7.17 1.37
N TRP A 99 -2.35 7.85 0.23
CA TRP A 99 -2.75 7.32 -1.06
C TRP A 99 -1.56 7.37 -2.01
N LEU A 100 -1.06 6.19 -2.40
CA LEU A 100 0.03 6.06 -3.35
C LEU A 100 -0.52 5.72 -4.72
N LYS A 101 -0.12 6.51 -5.73
CA LYS A 101 -0.39 6.19 -7.13
C LYS A 101 0.87 5.60 -7.71
N VAL A 102 0.79 4.36 -8.19
CA VAL A 102 1.98 3.60 -8.58
C VAL A 102 1.87 3.01 -9.98
N ARG A 103 3.01 2.73 -10.58
CA ARG A 103 3.13 1.88 -11.75
C ARG A 103 3.79 0.58 -11.33
N VAL A 104 3.15 -0.53 -11.69
CA VAL A 104 3.62 -1.86 -11.29
C VAL A 104 4.43 -2.47 -12.42
N ALA A 105 5.67 -2.85 -12.12
CA ALA A 105 6.57 -3.53 -13.05
C ALA A 105 6.25 -5.04 -13.12
N GLY A 106 6.97 -5.74 -13.98
CA GLY A 106 6.91 -7.18 -14.07
C GLY A 106 5.58 -7.68 -14.65
N HIS A 107 4.85 -8.49 -13.87
CA HIS A 107 3.63 -9.16 -14.33
C HIS A 107 2.37 -8.30 -14.18
N ASP A 108 2.49 -7.06 -13.70
CA ASP A 108 1.35 -6.22 -13.32
C ASP A 108 0.41 -6.97 -12.35
N ALA A 109 1.02 -7.60 -11.36
CA ALA A 109 0.31 -8.39 -10.36
C ALA A 109 0.75 -7.95 -8.97
N THR A 110 -0.06 -7.12 -8.34
CA THR A 110 0.25 -6.62 -7.00
C THR A 110 0.05 -7.69 -5.94
N CYS A 111 -0.99 -8.52 -6.10
CA CYS A 111 -1.29 -9.57 -5.13
C CYS A 111 -0.36 -10.77 -5.28
N HIS A 112 0.07 -11.33 -4.13
CA HIS A 112 0.90 -12.55 -4.13
C HIS A 112 0.17 -13.77 -4.70
N THR A 113 -1.17 -13.70 -4.86
CA THR A 113 -1.96 -14.74 -5.51
C THR A 113 -1.80 -14.73 -7.04
N GLY A 114 -1.06 -13.77 -7.59
CA GLY A 114 -0.88 -13.59 -9.01
C GLY A 114 -1.91 -12.68 -9.65
N ARG A 115 -2.85 -12.16 -8.89
CA ARG A 115 -3.86 -11.24 -9.39
C ARG A 115 -3.35 -9.81 -9.38
N ARG A 116 -3.87 -8.99 -10.29
CA ARG A 116 -3.52 -7.58 -10.38
C ARG A 116 -3.81 -6.84 -9.09
N SER A 117 -4.97 -7.08 -8.49
CA SER A 117 -5.43 -6.45 -7.26
C SER A 117 -5.61 -7.47 -6.16
N CYS A 118 -5.34 -7.06 -4.92
CA CYS A 118 -5.66 -7.85 -3.74
C CYS A 118 -7.16 -7.92 -3.49
N PHE A 119 -7.94 -7.03 -4.11
CA PHE A 119 -9.39 -6.91 -3.93
C PHE A 119 -10.14 -7.62 -5.06
N TYR A 120 -9.94 -8.92 -5.19
CA TYR A 120 -10.47 -9.73 -6.29
C TYR A 120 -11.73 -10.51 -5.94
N ARG A 121 -12.26 -10.33 -4.73
CA ARG A 121 -13.48 -11.01 -4.26
C ARG A 121 -14.50 -10.00 -3.76
N VAL A 122 -15.75 -10.30 -4.00
CA VAL A 122 -16.88 -9.51 -3.52
C VAL A 122 -17.55 -10.23 -2.36
N VAL A 123 -17.94 -9.48 -1.34
CA VAL A 123 -18.75 -10.00 -0.23
C VAL A 123 -20.19 -10.02 -0.69
N ASP A 124 -20.81 -11.19 -0.61
CA ASP A 124 -22.21 -11.41 -0.92
C ASP A 124 -22.94 -11.79 0.36
N ALA A 125 -24.11 -11.19 0.58
CA ALA A 125 -24.93 -11.48 1.77
C ALA A 125 -26.35 -11.80 1.34
N LYS A 126 -26.76 -13.07 1.51
CA LYS A 126 -28.10 -13.53 1.19
C LYS A 126 -28.68 -14.23 2.40
N ASN A 127 -29.88 -13.81 2.80
CA ASN A 127 -30.61 -14.43 3.93
C ASN A 127 -29.76 -14.50 5.21
N GLY A 128 -28.98 -13.46 5.49
CA GLY A 128 -28.10 -13.39 6.66
C GLY A 128 -26.85 -14.26 6.58
N VAL A 129 -26.58 -14.90 5.45
CA VAL A 129 -25.37 -15.71 5.23
C VAL A 129 -24.43 -14.95 4.31
N THR A 130 -23.17 -14.80 4.74
CA THR A 130 -22.15 -14.14 3.96
C THR A 130 -21.26 -15.14 3.22
N SER A 131 -20.84 -14.77 2.03
CA SER A 131 -19.92 -15.57 1.22
C SER A 131 -19.02 -14.65 0.40
N LEU A 132 -18.01 -15.22 -0.24
CA LEU A 132 -17.08 -14.49 -1.12
C LEU A 132 -17.21 -15.04 -2.54
N ASN A 133 -17.35 -14.11 -3.50
CA ASN A 133 -17.35 -14.45 -4.93
C ASN A 133 -16.13 -13.83 -5.59
N ILE A 134 -15.35 -14.66 -6.29
CA ILE A 134 -14.22 -14.18 -7.07
C ILE A 134 -14.76 -13.50 -8.33
N VAL A 135 -14.40 -12.22 -8.51
CA VAL A 135 -14.82 -11.41 -9.67
C VAL A 135 -13.66 -11.15 -10.63
N ASP A 136 -12.42 -11.18 -10.15
CA ASP A 136 -11.21 -11.05 -10.98
C ASP A 136 -10.52 -12.41 -11.02
N THR A 137 -10.80 -13.17 -12.08
CA THR A 137 -10.30 -14.53 -12.23
C THR A 137 -8.94 -14.62 -12.91
N GLU A 138 -8.52 -13.55 -13.58
CA GLU A 138 -7.26 -13.52 -14.31
C GLU A 138 -6.07 -13.58 -13.36
N ILE A 139 -5.16 -14.51 -13.62
CA ILE A 139 -3.93 -14.69 -12.86
C ILE A 139 -2.76 -14.36 -13.77
N HIS A 140 -1.98 -13.34 -13.41
CA HIS A 140 -0.88 -12.83 -14.22
C HIS A 140 0.40 -13.64 -14.04
N PHE A 141 0.52 -14.37 -12.93
CA PHE A 141 1.60 -15.33 -12.71
C PHE A 141 1.14 -16.42 -11.73
N HIS A 142 1.79 -17.56 -11.76
CA HIS A 142 1.51 -18.64 -10.80
C HIS A 142 2.39 -18.44 -9.56
N PRO A 143 1.80 -18.30 -8.36
CA PRO A 143 2.58 -18.02 -7.13
C PRO A 143 3.68 -19.06 -6.87
N GLY A 144 3.44 -20.34 -7.17
CA GLY A 144 4.44 -21.40 -7.00
C GLY A 144 5.70 -21.21 -7.81
N ASP A 145 5.62 -20.52 -8.95
CA ASP A 145 6.76 -20.25 -9.82
C ASP A 145 7.67 -19.16 -9.27
N ILE A 146 7.16 -18.30 -8.40
CA ILE A 146 7.89 -17.14 -7.84
C ILE A 146 8.24 -17.36 -6.37
N TYR A 147 7.26 -17.79 -5.56
CA TYR A 147 7.42 -17.91 -4.11
C TYR A 147 7.76 -19.33 -3.64
N GLY A 148 7.91 -20.26 -4.57
CA GLY A 148 8.17 -21.65 -4.27
C GLY A 148 6.91 -22.45 -3.97
N LYS A 149 7.08 -23.78 -3.89
CA LYS A 149 5.98 -24.71 -3.60
C LYS A 149 5.95 -25.01 -2.11
N ASN A 150 4.89 -24.66 -1.48
CA ASN A 150 4.63 -25.02 -0.08
C ASN A 150 3.39 -25.87 -0.01
#